data_2c8fb7fcf1ab567e4bb326fdb82ce5c2
#
_entry.id   2c8fb7fcf1ab567e4bb326fdb82ce5c2
#
_cell.length_a   1.000
_cell.length_b   1.000
_cell.length_c   1.000
_cell.angle_alpha   90.00
_cell.angle_beta   90.00
_cell.angle_gamma   90.00
#
_symmetry.space_group_name_H-M   'P 1'
#
loop_
_entity.id
_entity.type
_entity.pdbx_description
1 polymer ?
#
loop_
_entity_poly.entity_id
_entity_poly.type
_entity_poly.pdbx_seq_one_letter_code
_entity_poly.pdbx_strand_id
1 'polypeptide(L)'
;MKHKIYRILCTALCCAPLLATAQTSEKTTSPRRLYEEGQNLFRQKAFAAAMSPLQAFIKQTGAEGNPLPTAGEKEEAEYMLVCAEYELRSPNSIELLREYLDTYPDTPHANRIYALIASAYFFEGKYDDALAMFNSARLDLLGNEERDDMTYRLATCYLKTGNVKEAAIWFETLRSTSSKYAADCTYYLSYIRYSQQRYDDALSGFLSLQDNAKYKALVPYYIAEIYLIKKNYDKAEIVAQNYLSAYPGQKYTGEMYRIQGTADYHFG
;
A
#
# COMPACT_ATOMS: atom_id res chain seq x y z
N MET A 1 76.56 20.66 -44.62
CA MET A 1 77.76 20.50 -43.72
C MET A 1 77.35 19.69 -42.51
N LYS A 2 78.01 18.55 -42.32
CA LYS A 2 78.24 17.73 -41.08
C LYS A 2 76.99 17.34 -40.22
N HIS A 3 76.46 16.16 -40.44
CA HIS A 3 76.75 14.89 -39.78
C HIS A 3 76.81 14.91 -38.24
N LYS A 4 75.95 14.19 -37.57
CA LYS A 4 76.33 13.12 -36.63
C LYS A 4 75.23 12.13 -36.40
N ILE A 5 75.55 10.91 -36.77
CA ILE A 5 74.83 9.67 -36.51
C ILE A 5 75.04 9.30 -35.04
N TYR A 6 73.99 9.08 -34.29
CA TYR A 6 74.08 8.31 -33.04
C TYR A 6 73.21 7.02 -33.16
N ARG A 7 73.97 5.94 -33.21
CA ARG A 7 73.47 4.60 -32.97
C ARG A 7 73.04 4.47 -31.52
N ILE A 8 71.78 4.16 -31.23
CA ILE A 8 71.42 3.69 -29.92
C ILE A 8 70.98 2.20 -30.07
N LEU A 9 71.75 1.40 -29.32
CA LEU A 9 71.46 -0.03 -29.13
C LEU A 9 70.07 -0.20 -28.49
N CYS A 10 69.14 -0.90 -29.18
CA CYS A 10 67.97 -1.43 -28.54
C CYS A 10 68.33 -2.74 -27.85
N THR A 11 68.43 -2.73 -26.56
CA THR A 11 68.39 -3.92 -25.72
C THR A 11 66.95 -4.32 -25.62
N ALA A 12 66.58 -5.43 -26.24
CA ALA A 12 65.25 -6.06 -26.10
C ALA A 12 65.11 -6.60 -24.69
N LEU A 13 64.34 -5.90 -23.89
CA LEU A 13 63.89 -6.40 -22.59
C LEU A 13 62.60 -7.22 -22.87
N CYS A 14 62.69 -8.55 -22.81
CA CYS A 14 61.56 -9.46 -22.80
C CYS A 14 60.72 -9.21 -21.55
N CYS A 15 59.69 -8.39 -21.69
CA CYS A 15 58.61 -8.36 -20.72
C CYS A 15 57.63 -9.52 -21.06
N ALA A 16 57.81 -10.66 -20.41
CA ALA A 16 56.76 -11.66 -20.36
C ALA A 16 55.55 -11.04 -19.67
N PRO A 17 54.30 -11.15 -20.23
CA PRO A 17 53.12 -10.77 -19.51
C PRO A 17 52.93 -11.79 -18.39
N LEU A 18 53.09 -11.37 -17.16
CA LEU A 18 52.51 -12.03 -16.00
C LEU A 18 51.00 -11.97 -16.20
N LEU A 19 50.46 -13.01 -16.76
CA LEU A 19 49.03 -13.34 -16.63
C LEU A 19 48.79 -13.59 -15.14
N ALA A 20 48.54 -12.50 -14.41
CA ALA A 20 47.82 -12.60 -13.13
C ALA A 20 46.44 -13.13 -13.46
N THR A 21 46.30 -14.46 -13.38
CA THR A 21 44.98 -15.07 -13.19
C THR A 21 44.43 -14.48 -11.89
N ALA A 22 43.66 -13.42 -12.01
CA ALA A 22 42.76 -13.02 -10.94
C ALA A 22 41.80 -14.24 -10.78
N GLN A 23 42.18 -15.17 -9.90
CA GLN A 23 41.25 -16.02 -9.27
C GLN A 23 40.29 -15.09 -8.52
N THR A 24 39.18 -14.71 -9.20
CA THR A 24 37.98 -14.30 -8.50
C THR A 24 37.58 -15.50 -7.64
N SER A 25 38.18 -15.54 -6.43
CA SER A 25 37.58 -16.29 -5.37
C SER A 25 36.14 -15.74 -5.26
N GLU A 26 35.19 -16.40 -5.91
CA GLU A 26 33.79 -16.29 -5.51
C GLU A 26 33.81 -16.64 -4.03
N LYS A 27 33.83 -15.60 -3.19
CA LYS A 27 33.56 -15.74 -1.76
C LYS A 27 32.16 -16.31 -1.69
N THR A 28 32.06 -17.63 -1.67
CA THR A 28 30.81 -18.33 -1.43
C THR A 28 30.28 -17.79 -0.12
N THR A 29 29.35 -16.86 -0.21
CA THR A 29 28.75 -16.22 0.97
C THR A 29 28.05 -17.33 1.74
N SER A 30 28.37 -17.51 3.02
CA SER A 30 27.81 -18.62 3.81
C SER A 30 26.28 -18.51 3.81
N PRO A 31 25.54 -19.63 3.79
CA PRO A 31 24.07 -19.65 3.82
C PRO A 31 23.52 -18.77 4.95
N ARG A 32 24.12 -18.85 6.11
CA ARG A 32 23.72 -18.04 7.26
C ARG A 32 23.81 -16.54 7.00
N ARG A 33 24.88 -16.10 6.34
CA ARG A 33 25.07 -14.68 6.01
C ARG A 33 24.03 -14.19 4.99
N LEU A 34 23.69 -15.01 3.99
CA LEU A 34 22.64 -14.70 3.02
C LEU A 34 21.29 -14.55 3.71
N TYR A 35 20.96 -15.46 4.63
CA TYR A 35 19.72 -15.38 5.40
C TYR A 35 19.65 -14.13 6.27
N GLU A 36 20.69 -13.85 7.05
CA GLU A 36 20.78 -12.66 7.91
C GLU A 36 20.71 -11.35 7.09
N GLU A 37 21.38 -11.30 5.94
CA GLU A 37 21.31 -10.16 5.03
C GLU A 37 19.89 -9.94 4.48
N GLY A 38 19.27 -11.02 3.98
CA GLY A 38 17.91 -10.98 3.48
C GLY A 38 16.90 -10.54 4.54
N GLN A 39 16.99 -11.10 5.76
CA GLN A 39 16.15 -10.70 6.89
C GLN A 39 16.34 -9.22 7.26
N ASN A 40 17.58 -8.73 7.29
CA ASN A 40 17.86 -7.35 7.64
C ASN A 40 17.28 -6.39 6.60
N LEU A 41 17.47 -6.66 5.32
CA LEU A 41 16.89 -5.88 4.22
C LEU A 41 15.36 -5.89 4.25
N PHE A 42 14.77 -7.04 4.50
CA PHE A 42 13.31 -7.17 4.63
C PHE A 42 12.77 -6.33 5.80
N ARG A 43 13.38 -6.40 6.98
CA ARG A 43 13.00 -5.57 8.14
C ARG A 43 13.14 -4.07 7.88
N GLN A 44 14.12 -3.67 7.06
CA GLN A 44 14.29 -2.28 6.60
C GLN A 44 13.32 -1.89 5.50
N LYS A 45 12.38 -2.77 5.11
CA LYS A 45 11.45 -2.58 3.98
C LYS A 45 12.16 -2.39 2.63
N ALA A 46 13.42 -2.80 2.51
CA ALA A 46 14.17 -2.81 1.27
C ALA A 46 13.87 -4.09 0.45
N PHE A 47 12.58 -4.29 0.12
CA PHE A 47 12.04 -5.54 -0.39
C PHE A 47 12.74 -6.05 -1.65
N ALA A 48 12.96 -5.18 -2.64
CA ALA A 48 13.66 -5.56 -3.86
C ALA A 48 15.10 -6.05 -3.61
N ALA A 49 15.81 -5.43 -2.66
CA ALA A 49 17.16 -5.83 -2.30
C ALA A 49 17.18 -7.14 -1.48
N ALA A 50 16.14 -7.39 -0.68
CA ALA A 50 16.03 -8.60 0.14
C ALA A 50 15.85 -9.88 -0.69
N MET A 51 15.26 -9.79 -1.88
CA MET A 51 14.93 -10.95 -2.70
C MET A 51 16.16 -11.77 -3.11
N SER A 52 17.21 -11.10 -3.57
CA SER A 52 18.42 -11.78 -4.07
C SER A 52 19.10 -12.67 -3.00
N PRO A 53 19.45 -12.17 -1.80
CA PRO A 53 20.06 -13.00 -0.78
C PRO A 53 19.11 -14.09 -0.25
N LEU A 54 17.79 -13.85 -0.14
CA LEU A 54 16.83 -14.86 0.27
C LEU A 54 16.71 -15.99 -0.76
N GLN A 55 16.61 -15.66 -2.06
CA GLN A 55 16.59 -16.66 -3.13
C GLN A 55 17.88 -17.48 -3.18
N ALA A 56 19.03 -16.82 -3.02
CA ALA A 56 20.32 -17.49 -2.98
C ALA A 56 20.41 -18.44 -1.78
N PHE A 57 19.86 -18.05 -0.62
CA PHE A 57 19.78 -18.90 0.57
C PHE A 57 18.94 -20.16 0.33
N ILE A 58 17.73 -20.01 -0.22
CA ILE A 58 16.81 -21.14 -0.46
C ILE A 58 17.41 -22.16 -1.44
N LYS A 59 18.15 -21.68 -2.44
CA LYS A 59 18.80 -22.52 -3.46
C LYS A 59 20.07 -23.24 -2.99
N GLN A 60 20.51 -23.03 -1.75
CA GLN A 60 21.72 -23.70 -1.24
C GLN A 60 21.54 -25.22 -1.23
N THR A 61 22.41 -25.90 -1.97
CA THR A 61 22.59 -27.34 -1.95
C THR A 61 23.89 -27.59 -1.21
N GLY A 62 23.91 -28.48 -0.22
CA GLY A 62 25.05 -28.71 0.66
C GLY A 62 26.39 -28.79 -0.08
N ALA A 63 27.20 -27.77 0.07
CA ALA A 63 28.62 -27.80 -0.28
C ALA A 63 29.41 -28.14 0.98
N GLU A 64 30.57 -28.84 0.83
CA GLU A 64 31.41 -29.21 1.96
C GLU A 64 31.68 -28.05 2.92
N GLY A 65 31.33 -28.24 4.19
CA GLY A 65 31.61 -27.28 5.27
C GLY A 65 30.55 -26.26 5.60
N ASN A 66 29.44 -26.14 4.83
CA ASN A 66 28.33 -25.25 5.16
C ASN A 66 27.09 -26.07 5.58
N PRO A 67 26.48 -25.76 6.75
CA PRO A 67 25.23 -26.42 7.12
C PRO A 67 24.13 -26.02 6.13
N LEU A 68 23.33 -27.01 5.70
CA LEU A 68 22.11 -26.76 4.91
C LEU A 68 21.12 -25.91 5.70
N PRO A 69 20.35 -25.05 5.00
CA PRO A 69 19.20 -24.42 5.61
C PRO A 69 18.24 -25.45 6.22
N THR A 70 17.77 -25.20 7.42
CA THR A 70 16.70 -26.01 8.01
C THR A 70 15.38 -25.79 7.28
N ALA A 71 14.45 -26.73 7.42
CA ALA A 71 13.11 -26.59 6.83
C ALA A 71 12.41 -25.29 7.29
N GLY A 72 12.50 -24.97 8.59
CA GLY A 72 11.92 -23.74 9.13
C GLY A 72 12.60 -22.46 8.62
N GLU A 73 13.92 -22.46 8.43
CA GLU A 73 14.61 -21.29 7.84
C GLU A 73 14.25 -21.11 6.36
N LYS A 74 14.01 -22.20 5.61
CA LYS A 74 13.53 -22.10 4.24
C LYS A 74 12.11 -21.56 4.18
N GLU A 75 11.22 -22.08 5.01
CA GLU A 75 9.85 -21.60 5.13
C GLU A 75 9.82 -20.09 5.44
N GLU A 76 10.60 -19.63 6.41
CA GLU A 76 10.68 -18.22 6.78
C GLU A 76 11.25 -17.35 5.63
N ALA A 77 12.27 -17.85 4.90
CA ALA A 77 12.83 -17.14 3.75
C ALA A 77 11.82 -17.06 2.60
N GLU A 78 11.07 -18.12 2.32
CA GLU A 78 10.01 -18.13 1.31
C GLU A 78 8.84 -17.22 1.71
N TYR A 79 8.45 -17.21 2.99
CA TYR A 79 7.49 -16.26 3.52
C TYR A 79 7.92 -14.81 3.26
N MET A 80 9.17 -14.46 3.58
CA MET A 80 9.68 -13.12 3.30
C MET A 80 9.68 -12.78 1.81
N LEU A 81 9.98 -13.77 0.93
CA LEU A 81 9.94 -13.56 -0.51
C LEU A 81 8.53 -13.26 -1.01
N VAL A 82 7.53 -14.06 -0.64
CA VAL A 82 6.16 -13.82 -1.11
C VAL A 82 5.58 -12.52 -0.55
N CYS A 83 5.97 -12.14 0.69
CA CYS A 83 5.64 -10.82 1.22
C CYS A 83 6.33 -9.69 0.46
N ALA A 84 7.61 -9.84 0.07
CA ALA A 84 8.33 -8.85 -0.72
C ALA A 84 7.69 -8.66 -2.11
N GLU A 85 7.31 -9.74 -2.78
CA GLU A 85 6.57 -9.71 -4.05
C GLU A 85 5.24 -8.95 -3.92
N TYR A 86 4.49 -9.18 -2.84
CA TYR A 86 3.27 -8.44 -2.55
C TYR A 86 3.54 -6.93 -2.36
N GLU A 87 4.55 -6.57 -1.56
CA GLU A 87 4.90 -5.16 -1.29
C GLU A 87 5.40 -4.43 -2.54
N LEU A 88 6.07 -5.14 -3.45
CA LEU A 88 6.51 -4.64 -4.75
C LEU A 88 5.39 -4.59 -5.80
N ARG A 89 4.18 -5.01 -5.45
CA ARG A 89 3.03 -5.06 -6.37
C ARG A 89 3.26 -5.94 -7.59
N SER A 90 3.99 -7.03 -7.42
CA SER A 90 4.22 -8.00 -8.50
C SER A 90 2.89 -8.57 -9.02
N PRO A 91 2.73 -8.71 -10.33
CA PRO A 91 1.47 -9.20 -10.92
C PRO A 91 1.01 -10.57 -10.42
N ASN A 92 1.96 -11.43 -10.06
CA ASN A 92 1.70 -12.81 -9.60
C ASN A 92 1.67 -12.92 -8.06
N SER A 93 1.59 -11.80 -7.33
CA SER A 93 1.70 -11.85 -5.86
C SER A 93 0.61 -12.69 -5.21
N ILE A 94 -0.61 -12.70 -5.76
CA ILE A 94 -1.72 -13.52 -5.22
C ILE A 94 -1.42 -15.01 -5.39
N GLU A 95 -0.97 -15.43 -6.58
CA GLU A 95 -0.58 -16.80 -6.87
C GLU A 95 0.53 -17.26 -5.93
N LEU A 96 1.59 -16.48 -5.81
CA LEU A 96 2.72 -16.81 -4.93
C LEU A 96 2.32 -16.94 -3.45
N LEU A 97 1.44 -16.05 -2.97
CA LEU A 97 0.91 -16.16 -1.61
C LEU A 97 0.05 -17.41 -1.42
N ARG A 98 -0.72 -17.83 -2.43
CA ARG A 98 -1.49 -19.09 -2.38
C ARG A 98 -0.59 -20.32 -2.43
N GLU A 99 0.37 -20.35 -3.35
CA GLU A 99 1.36 -21.44 -3.45
C GLU A 99 2.13 -21.62 -2.13
N TYR A 100 2.42 -20.52 -1.44
CA TYR A 100 3.03 -20.60 -0.11
C TYR A 100 2.12 -21.31 0.90
N LEU A 101 0.81 -20.98 0.96
CA LEU A 101 -0.15 -21.65 1.85
C LEU A 101 -0.32 -23.14 1.49
N ASP A 102 -0.32 -23.47 0.21
CA ASP A 102 -0.43 -24.86 -0.26
C ASP A 102 0.83 -25.66 0.10
N THR A 103 2.01 -25.02 0.05
CA THR A 103 3.29 -25.64 0.41
C THR A 103 3.45 -25.81 1.93
N TYR A 104 2.94 -24.84 2.69
CA TYR A 104 3.07 -24.78 4.15
C TYR A 104 1.70 -24.66 4.84
N PRO A 105 0.87 -25.73 4.82
CA PRO A 105 -0.50 -25.65 5.34
C PRO A 105 -0.59 -25.36 6.85
N ASP A 106 0.44 -25.72 7.61
CA ASP A 106 0.52 -25.51 9.06
C ASP A 106 1.35 -24.27 9.44
N THR A 107 1.61 -23.36 8.48
CA THR A 107 2.45 -22.19 8.70
C THR A 107 1.88 -21.25 9.77
N PRO A 108 2.70 -20.71 10.68
CA PRO A 108 2.27 -19.68 11.62
C PRO A 108 1.90 -18.35 10.92
N HIS A 109 2.29 -18.19 9.64
CA HIS A 109 2.04 -16.99 8.87
C HIS A 109 0.70 -16.97 8.12
N ALA A 110 -0.08 -18.08 8.16
CA ALA A 110 -1.32 -18.23 7.39
C ALA A 110 -2.27 -17.03 7.57
N ASN A 111 -2.44 -16.58 8.80
CA ASN A 111 -3.32 -15.45 9.12
C ASN A 111 -2.94 -14.16 8.37
N ARG A 112 -1.65 -13.82 8.36
CA ARG A 112 -1.15 -12.64 7.67
C ARG A 112 -1.21 -12.83 6.15
N ILE A 113 -0.92 -14.02 5.64
CA ILE A 113 -1.02 -14.30 4.20
C ILE A 113 -2.46 -14.12 3.70
N TYR A 114 -3.48 -14.60 4.42
CA TYR A 114 -4.88 -14.32 4.06
C TYR A 114 -5.20 -12.84 4.00
N ALA A 115 -4.71 -12.05 4.97
CA ALA A 115 -4.89 -10.61 4.96
C ALA A 115 -4.18 -9.92 3.77
N LEU A 116 -3.00 -10.38 3.37
CA LEU A 116 -2.27 -9.88 2.21
C LEU A 116 -3.00 -10.22 0.89
N ILE A 117 -3.51 -11.45 0.74
CA ILE A 117 -4.32 -11.84 -0.43
C ILE A 117 -5.60 -10.98 -0.50
N ALA A 118 -6.31 -10.80 0.63
CA ALA A 118 -7.47 -9.92 0.69
C ALA A 118 -7.14 -8.50 0.24
N SER A 119 -6.01 -7.98 0.72
CA SER A 119 -5.54 -6.66 0.33
C SER A 119 -5.15 -6.56 -1.14
N ALA A 120 -4.55 -7.60 -1.72
CA ALA A 120 -4.23 -7.64 -3.14
C ALA A 120 -5.52 -7.58 -3.99
N TYR A 121 -6.53 -8.39 -3.66
CA TYR A 121 -7.85 -8.32 -4.31
C TYR A 121 -8.52 -6.96 -4.15
N PHE A 122 -8.39 -6.32 -2.99
CA PHE A 122 -8.87 -4.95 -2.79
C PHE A 122 -8.26 -3.98 -3.80
N PHE A 123 -6.95 -4.03 -4.03
CA PHE A 123 -6.28 -3.15 -5.00
C PHE A 123 -6.65 -3.45 -6.46
N GLU A 124 -7.04 -4.70 -6.76
CA GLU A 124 -7.58 -5.08 -8.06
C GLU A 124 -9.07 -4.70 -8.23
N GLY A 125 -9.72 -4.17 -7.18
CA GLY A 125 -11.14 -3.86 -7.19
C GLY A 125 -12.07 -5.08 -7.08
N LYS A 126 -11.53 -6.26 -6.78
CA LYS A 126 -12.24 -7.54 -6.59
C LYS A 126 -12.74 -7.63 -5.14
N TYR A 127 -13.72 -6.80 -4.80
CA TYR A 127 -14.14 -6.61 -3.41
C TYR A 127 -14.79 -7.84 -2.76
N ASP A 128 -15.53 -8.65 -3.53
CA ASP A 128 -16.13 -9.90 -3.02
C ASP A 128 -15.06 -10.95 -2.71
N ASP A 129 -14.04 -11.10 -3.59
CA ASP A 129 -12.90 -11.98 -3.36
C ASP A 129 -12.08 -11.51 -2.14
N ALA A 130 -11.90 -10.19 -2.00
CA ALA A 130 -11.24 -9.61 -0.84
C ALA A 130 -11.99 -9.93 0.46
N LEU A 131 -13.33 -9.81 0.48
CA LEU A 131 -14.15 -10.16 1.64
C LEU A 131 -14.03 -11.64 2.01
N ALA A 132 -14.02 -12.54 1.02
CA ALA A 132 -13.84 -13.97 1.27
C ALA A 132 -12.51 -14.25 2.00
N MET A 133 -11.43 -13.58 1.59
CA MET A 133 -10.12 -13.74 2.22
C MET A 133 -10.04 -13.05 3.59
N PHE A 134 -10.65 -11.88 3.76
CA PHE A 134 -10.75 -11.22 5.08
C PHE A 134 -11.51 -12.07 6.10
N ASN A 135 -12.51 -12.86 5.68
CA ASN A 135 -13.22 -13.78 6.55
C ASN A 135 -12.32 -14.93 7.08
N SER A 136 -11.26 -15.27 6.35
CA SER A 136 -10.27 -16.26 6.77
C SER A 136 -9.16 -15.65 7.63
N ALA A 137 -9.02 -14.32 7.62
CA ALA A 137 -8.02 -13.60 8.37
C ALA A 137 -8.55 -13.10 9.73
N ARG A 138 -7.76 -13.28 10.78
CA ARG A 138 -7.99 -12.75 12.12
C ARG A 138 -7.25 -11.41 12.25
N LEU A 139 -7.93 -10.29 11.92
CA LEU A 139 -7.30 -8.95 11.93
C LEU A 139 -6.83 -8.54 13.33
N ASP A 140 -7.47 -9.04 14.38
CA ASP A 140 -7.10 -8.83 15.78
C ASP A 140 -5.72 -9.39 16.16
N LEU A 141 -5.19 -10.32 15.37
CA LEU A 141 -3.86 -10.91 15.54
C LEU A 141 -2.75 -10.17 14.78
N LEU A 142 -3.10 -9.20 13.95
CA LEU A 142 -2.12 -8.39 13.24
C LEU A 142 -1.56 -7.27 14.13
N GLY A 143 -0.36 -6.78 13.80
CA GLY A 143 0.21 -5.59 14.43
C GLY A 143 -0.68 -4.36 14.21
N ASN A 144 -0.65 -3.41 15.14
CA ASN A 144 -1.61 -2.29 15.18
C ASN A 144 -1.73 -1.52 13.86
N GLU A 145 -0.59 -1.15 13.25
CA GLU A 145 -0.60 -0.39 11.98
C GLU A 145 -1.18 -1.23 10.83
N GLU A 146 -0.74 -2.48 10.70
CA GLU A 146 -1.22 -3.39 9.65
C GLU A 146 -2.70 -3.73 9.85
N ARG A 147 -3.13 -3.95 11.08
CA ARG A 147 -4.55 -4.16 11.43
C ARG A 147 -5.41 -2.98 11.00
N ASP A 148 -4.98 -1.75 11.30
CA ASP A 148 -5.74 -0.55 10.93
C ASP A 148 -5.87 -0.42 9.42
N ASP A 149 -4.79 -0.65 8.67
CA ASP A 149 -4.78 -0.64 7.21
C ASP A 149 -5.71 -1.69 6.62
N MET A 150 -5.69 -2.93 7.16
CA MET A 150 -6.55 -4.01 6.72
C MET A 150 -8.02 -3.77 7.11
N THR A 151 -8.28 -3.22 8.31
CA THR A 151 -9.63 -2.86 8.74
C THR A 151 -10.25 -1.78 7.84
N TYR A 152 -9.45 -0.79 7.44
CA TYR A 152 -9.91 0.23 6.48
C TYR A 152 -10.29 -0.37 5.12
N ARG A 153 -9.49 -1.31 4.61
CA ARG A 153 -9.79 -2.02 3.36
C ARG A 153 -11.02 -2.89 3.48
N LEU A 154 -11.15 -3.65 4.57
CA LEU A 154 -12.34 -4.45 4.87
C LEU A 154 -13.62 -3.61 4.90
N ALA A 155 -13.61 -2.50 5.65
CA ALA A 155 -14.75 -1.57 5.72
C ALA A 155 -15.10 -1.02 4.33
N THR A 156 -14.08 -0.69 3.53
CA THR A 156 -14.27 -0.20 2.16
C THR A 156 -14.84 -1.29 1.24
N CYS A 157 -14.39 -2.55 1.36
CA CYS A 157 -14.96 -3.67 0.61
C CYS A 157 -16.46 -3.82 0.92
N TYR A 158 -16.86 -3.81 2.19
CA TYR A 158 -18.28 -3.86 2.58
C TYR A 158 -19.07 -2.70 1.97
N LEU A 159 -18.51 -1.49 1.97
CA LEU A 159 -19.20 -0.36 1.34
C LEU A 159 -19.35 -0.52 -0.18
N LYS A 160 -18.31 -1.02 -0.85
CA LYS A 160 -18.30 -1.22 -2.31
C LYS A 160 -19.22 -2.35 -2.76
N THR A 161 -19.44 -3.36 -1.95
CA THR A 161 -20.36 -4.48 -2.20
C THR A 161 -21.79 -4.19 -1.72
N GLY A 162 -22.08 -2.99 -1.21
CA GLY A 162 -23.41 -2.59 -0.76
C GLY A 162 -23.78 -3.05 0.67
N ASN A 163 -22.86 -3.69 1.37
CA ASN A 163 -23.05 -4.11 2.76
C ASN A 163 -22.82 -2.93 3.73
N VAL A 164 -23.69 -1.93 3.62
CA VAL A 164 -23.54 -0.61 4.25
C VAL A 164 -23.54 -0.68 5.78
N LYS A 165 -24.27 -1.63 6.37
CA LYS A 165 -24.33 -1.81 7.83
C LYS A 165 -22.99 -2.26 8.38
N GLU A 166 -22.40 -3.29 7.79
CA GLU A 166 -21.11 -3.84 8.15
C GLU A 166 -20.01 -2.80 7.92
N ALA A 167 -20.04 -2.10 6.79
CA ALA A 167 -19.14 -0.99 6.51
C ALA A 167 -19.16 0.06 7.62
N ALA A 168 -20.36 0.46 8.07
CA ALA A 168 -20.51 1.46 9.14
C ALA A 168 -19.91 0.98 10.48
N ILE A 169 -20.12 -0.28 10.84
CA ILE A 169 -19.57 -0.87 12.08
C ILE A 169 -18.02 -0.81 12.04
N TRP A 170 -17.41 -1.25 10.93
CA TRP A 170 -15.97 -1.28 10.80
C TRP A 170 -15.34 0.12 10.73
N PHE A 171 -15.98 1.07 10.02
CA PHE A 171 -15.51 2.46 10.03
C PHE A 171 -15.66 3.11 11.40
N GLU A 172 -16.72 2.84 12.16
CA GLU A 172 -16.91 3.38 13.51
C GLU A 172 -15.85 2.84 14.47
N THR A 173 -15.57 1.53 14.42
CA THR A 173 -14.52 0.89 15.19
C THR A 173 -13.15 1.51 14.88
N LEU A 174 -12.81 1.62 13.59
CA LEU A 174 -11.53 2.16 13.17
C LEU A 174 -11.37 3.65 13.51
N ARG A 175 -12.45 4.43 13.40
CA ARG A 175 -12.46 5.85 13.77
C ARG A 175 -12.10 6.07 15.24
N SER A 176 -12.53 5.17 16.11
CA SER A 176 -12.28 5.27 17.55
C SER A 176 -10.89 4.80 17.97
N THR A 177 -10.24 3.96 17.15
CA THR A 177 -8.97 3.31 17.50
C THR A 177 -7.77 3.85 16.73
N SER A 178 -7.98 4.48 15.56
CA SER A 178 -6.90 4.90 14.69
C SER A 178 -6.98 6.38 14.33
N SER A 179 -6.02 7.17 14.78
CA SER A 179 -5.90 8.58 14.38
C SER A 179 -5.57 8.75 12.89
N LYS A 180 -4.84 7.80 12.31
CA LYS A 180 -4.48 7.77 10.88
C LYS A 180 -5.71 7.79 9.98
N TYR A 181 -6.75 7.04 10.34
CA TYR A 181 -7.95 6.87 9.53
C TYR A 181 -9.17 7.64 10.04
N ALA A 182 -9.05 8.41 11.13
CA ALA A 182 -10.18 9.10 11.75
C ALA A 182 -10.95 10.01 10.78
N ALA A 183 -10.24 10.80 9.97
CA ALA A 183 -10.85 11.66 8.97
C ALA A 183 -11.53 10.88 7.83
N ASP A 184 -10.88 9.82 7.35
CA ASP A 184 -11.42 8.97 6.29
C ASP A 184 -12.69 8.25 6.77
N CYS A 185 -12.66 7.70 7.98
CA CYS A 185 -13.82 7.06 8.59
C CYS A 185 -14.96 8.05 8.80
N THR A 186 -14.66 9.27 9.26
CA THR A 186 -15.67 10.33 9.43
C THR A 186 -16.33 10.67 8.09
N TYR A 187 -15.56 10.78 7.01
CA TYR A 187 -16.10 11.02 5.68
C TYR A 187 -17.03 9.90 5.22
N TYR A 188 -16.59 8.62 5.30
CA TYR A 188 -17.41 7.50 4.84
C TYR A 188 -18.66 7.30 5.70
N LEU A 189 -18.56 7.49 7.01
CA LEU A 189 -19.73 7.43 7.89
C LEU A 189 -20.73 8.54 7.57
N SER A 190 -20.26 9.76 7.29
CA SER A 190 -21.11 10.87 6.87
C SER A 190 -21.78 10.61 5.52
N TYR A 191 -21.04 10.03 4.57
CA TYR A 191 -21.56 9.62 3.28
C TYR A 191 -22.64 8.53 3.41
N ILE A 192 -22.42 7.53 4.27
CA ILE A 192 -23.39 6.49 4.58
C ILE A 192 -24.66 7.11 5.17
N ARG A 193 -24.52 8.03 6.14
CA ARG A 193 -25.66 8.73 6.75
C ARG A 193 -26.42 9.59 5.73
N TYR A 194 -25.70 10.26 4.85
CA TYR A 194 -26.29 11.02 3.74
C TYR A 194 -27.13 10.13 2.81
N SER A 195 -26.58 8.96 2.40
CA SER A 195 -27.29 8.01 1.56
C SER A 195 -28.53 7.41 2.24
N GLN A 196 -28.54 7.35 3.57
CA GLN A 196 -29.66 6.95 4.40
C GLN A 196 -30.64 8.07 4.72
N GLN A 197 -30.47 9.27 4.12
CA GLN A 197 -31.27 10.49 4.36
C GLN A 197 -31.20 11.00 5.81
N ARG A 198 -30.19 10.57 6.57
CA ARG A 198 -29.90 11.08 7.92
C ARG A 198 -29.08 12.36 7.82
N TYR A 199 -29.72 13.40 7.30
CA TYR A 199 -29.02 14.62 6.87
C TYR A 199 -28.36 15.39 8.00
N ASP A 200 -28.94 15.45 9.20
CA ASP A 200 -28.34 16.16 10.34
C ASP A 200 -27.06 15.48 10.82
N ASP A 201 -27.09 14.15 10.92
CA ASP A 201 -25.91 13.38 11.30
C ASP A 201 -24.81 13.46 10.23
N ALA A 202 -25.19 13.41 8.96
CA ALA A 202 -24.26 13.55 7.84
C ALA A 202 -23.61 14.95 7.81
N LEU A 203 -24.44 16.00 7.99
CA LEU A 203 -23.99 17.38 8.02
C LEU A 203 -22.96 17.63 9.11
N SER A 204 -23.23 17.15 10.33
CA SER A 204 -22.30 17.27 11.46
C SER A 204 -20.93 16.67 11.12
N GLY A 205 -20.89 15.49 10.53
CA GLY A 205 -19.64 14.85 10.14
C GLY A 205 -18.93 15.59 9.00
N PHE A 206 -19.64 16.03 7.96
CA PHE A 206 -19.02 16.79 6.87
C PHE A 206 -18.49 18.14 7.33
N LEU A 207 -19.21 18.85 8.21
CA LEU A 207 -18.73 20.11 8.79
C LEU A 207 -17.43 19.94 9.58
N SER A 208 -17.27 18.83 10.30
CA SER A 208 -16.02 18.55 11.03
C SER A 208 -14.81 18.33 10.10
N LEU A 209 -15.04 18.11 8.81
CA LEU A 209 -13.99 17.87 7.81
C LEU A 209 -13.75 19.06 6.87
N GLN A 210 -14.47 20.19 7.03
CA GLN A 210 -14.39 21.31 6.09
C GLN A 210 -12.99 21.94 6.00
N ASP A 211 -12.20 21.89 7.07
CA ASP A 211 -10.83 22.39 7.13
C ASP A 211 -9.77 21.29 6.94
N ASN A 212 -10.19 20.04 6.80
CA ASN A 212 -9.28 18.92 6.60
C ASN A 212 -8.63 18.97 5.21
N ALA A 213 -7.30 18.93 5.14
CA ALA A 213 -6.54 19.08 3.90
C ALA A 213 -6.99 18.15 2.76
N LYS A 214 -7.40 16.92 3.09
CA LYS A 214 -7.87 15.91 2.12
C LYS A 214 -9.31 16.15 1.66
N TYR A 215 -10.18 16.68 2.53
CA TYR A 215 -11.61 16.72 2.32
C TYR A 215 -12.18 18.12 2.04
N LYS A 216 -11.43 19.19 2.30
CA LYS A 216 -11.88 20.59 2.16
C LYS A 216 -12.42 20.97 0.77
N ALA A 217 -11.99 20.29 -0.29
CA ALA A 217 -12.51 20.50 -1.64
C ALA A 217 -13.64 19.49 -2.02
N LEU A 218 -13.96 18.54 -1.14
CA LEU A 218 -14.94 17.50 -1.40
C LEU A 218 -16.22 17.70 -0.60
N VAL A 219 -16.08 17.93 0.72
CA VAL A 219 -17.25 17.99 1.61
C VAL A 219 -18.17 19.19 1.42
N PRO A 220 -17.73 20.37 0.90
CA PRO A 220 -18.64 21.48 0.68
C PRO A 220 -19.82 21.13 -0.24
N TYR A 221 -19.59 20.23 -1.21
CA TYR A 221 -20.69 19.76 -2.08
C TYR A 221 -21.80 19.09 -1.26
N TYR A 222 -21.46 18.14 -0.38
CA TYR A 222 -22.46 17.47 0.46
C TYR A 222 -23.11 18.41 1.46
N ILE A 223 -22.35 19.36 2.01
CA ILE A 223 -22.87 20.38 2.94
C ILE A 223 -23.90 21.25 2.24
N ALA A 224 -23.58 21.77 1.04
CA ALA A 224 -24.50 22.62 0.27
C ALA A 224 -25.76 21.85 -0.17
N GLU A 225 -25.60 20.61 -0.65
CA GLU A 225 -26.73 19.73 -1.01
C GLU A 225 -27.65 19.48 0.20
N ILE A 226 -27.08 19.20 1.37
CA ILE A 226 -27.90 18.97 2.58
C ILE A 226 -28.65 20.25 2.95
N TYR A 227 -28.01 21.43 2.90
CA TYR A 227 -28.70 22.70 3.18
C TYR A 227 -29.83 22.95 2.16
N LEU A 228 -29.61 22.64 0.89
CA LEU A 228 -30.64 22.77 -0.16
C LEU A 228 -31.82 21.81 0.10
N ILE A 229 -31.56 20.55 0.42
CA ILE A 229 -32.59 19.56 0.77
C ILE A 229 -33.41 20.03 2.00
N LYS A 230 -32.72 20.62 2.97
CA LYS A 230 -33.37 21.17 4.19
C LYS A 230 -34.02 22.54 3.95
N LYS A 231 -34.04 23.05 2.71
CA LYS A 231 -34.56 24.36 2.34
C LYS A 231 -33.90 25.53 3.07
N ASN A 232 -32.63 25.34 3.50
CA ASN A 232 -31.85 26.41 4.08
C ASN A 232 -31.02 27.06 2.97
N TYR A 233 -31.74 27.84 2.14
CA TYR A 233 -31.20 28.39 0.91
C TYR A 233 -30.03 29.35 1.16
N ASP A 234 -30.13 30.22 2.19
CA ASP A 234 -29.04 31.14 2.58
C ASP A 234 -27.71 30.42 2.78
N LYS A 235 -27.74 29.32 3.55
CA LYS A 235 -26.51 28.55 3.83
C LYS A 235 -26.03 27.77 2.61
N ALA A 236 -26.96 27.24 1.81
CA ALA A 236 -26.61 26.53 0.58
C ALA A 236 -25.87 27.46 -0.39
N GLU A 237 -26.39 28.68 -0.59
CA GLU A 237 -25.79 29.71 -1.43
C GLU A 237 -24.39 30.10 -0.93
N ILE A 238 -24.25 30.44 0.36
CA ILE A 238 -22.96 30.83 0.94
C ILE A 238 -21.90 29.74 0.73
N VAL A 239 -22.24 28.48 0.97
CA VAL A 239 -21.30 27.36 0.77
C VAL A 239 -20.94 27.20 -0.70
N ALA A 240 -21.91 27.34 -1.61
CA ALA A 240 -21.66 27.26 -3.05
C ALA A 240 -20.76 28.38 -3.55
N GLN A 241 -21.02 29.64 -3.16
CA GLN A 241 -20.21 30.81 -3.52
C GLN A 241 -18.78 30.68 -3.02
N ASN A 242 -18.60 30.26 -1.76
CA ASN A 242 -17.28 30.02 -1.16
C ASN A 242 -16.52 28.94 -1.92
N TYR A 243 -17.18 27.84 -2.28
CA TYR A 243 -16.55 26.78 -3.08
C TYR A 243 -16.14 27.27 -4.46
N LEU A 244 -17.03 27.96 -5.19
CA LEU A 244 -16.77 28.47 -6.53
C LEU A 244 -15.59 29.45 -6.55
N SER A 245 -15.45 30.25 -5.49
CA SER A 245 -14.33 31.18 -5.32
C SER A 245 -13.02 30.46 -5.01
N ALA A 246 -13.05 29.46 -4.14
CA ALA A 246 -11.86 28.75 -3.67
C ALA A 246 -11.37 27.63 -4.62
N TYR A 247 -12.28 27.03 -5.40
CA TYR A 247 -12.02 25.83 -6.22
C TYR A 247 -12.58 25.96 -7.65
N PRO A 248 -12.21 27.01 -8.42
CA PRO A 248 -12.73 27.19 -9.77
C PRO A 248 -12.33 26.02 -10.68
N GLY A 249 -13.30 25.52 -11.48
CA GLY A 249 -13.06 24.43 -12.43
C GLY A 249 -12.85 23.04 -11.83
N GLN A 250 -13.03 22.87 -10.52
CA GLN A 250 -12.95 21.58 -9.87
C GLN A 250 -14.21 20.72 -10.11
N LYS A 251 -14.13 19.45 -9.69
CA LYS A 251 -15.14 18.40 -9.98
C LYS A 251 -16.60 18.82 -9.76
N TYR A 252 -16.88 19.57 -8.70
CA TYR A 252 -18.25 19.94 -8.31
C TYR A 252 -18.65 21.36 -8.72
N THR A 253 -17.87 22.05 -9.55
CA THR A 253 -18.17 23.43 -9.99
C THR A 253 -19.55 23.56 -10.62
N GLY A 254 -19.92 22.63 -11.52
CA GLY A 254 -21.25 22.64 -12.16
C GLY A 254 -22.39 22.44 -11.16
N GLU A 255 -22.23 21.51 -10.23
CA GLU A 255 -23.22 21.25 -9.18
C GLU A 255 -23.37 22.46 -8.23
N MET A 256 -22.27 23.13 -7.92
CA MET A 256 -22.31 24.34 -7.08
C MET A 256 -23.04 25.49 -7.76
N TYR A 257 -22.85 25.70 -9.07
CA TYR A 257 -23.67 26.67 -9.81
C TYR A 257 -25.16 26.29 -9.81
N ARG A 258 -25.50 25.01 -9.96
CA ARG A 258 -26.89 24.52 -9.86
C ARG A 258 -27.47 24.83 -8.48
N ILE A 259 -26.72 24.54 -7.40
CA ILE A 259 -27.17 24.81 -6.03
C ILE A 259 -27.41 26.31 -5.83
N GLN A 260 -26.44 27.16 -6.25
CA GLN A 260 -26.57 28.61 -6.17
C GLN A 260 -27.81 29.11 -6.92
N GLY A 261 -27.95 28.76 -8.19
CA GLY A 261 -29.12 29.19 -8.97
C GLY A 261 -30.47 28.70 -8.44
N THR A 262 -30.48 27.51 -7.77
CA THR A 262 -31.70 27.04 -7.09
C THR A 262 -31.98 27.87 -5.84
N ALA A 263 -30.96 28.22 -5.06
CA ALA A 263 -31.13 29.08 -3.90
C ALA A 263 -31.61 30.48 -4.30
N ASP A 264 -30.97 31.09 -5.29
CA ASP A 264 -31.33 32.41 -5.82
C ASP A 264 -32.82 32.46 -6.27
N TYR A 265 -33.29 31.41 -6.98
CA TYR A 265 -34.69 31.31 -7.41
C TYR A 265 -35.69 31.35 -6.25
N HIS A 266 -35.31 30.88 -5.07
CA HIS A 266 -36.15 30.86 -3.89
C HIS A 266 -36.14 32.19 -3.10
N PHE A 267 -35.19 33.08 -3.41
CA PHE A 267 -35.15 34.44 -2.81
C PHE A 267 -35.88 35.46 -3.64
N GLY A 268 -36.16 35.21 -4.88
CA GLY A 268 -36.79 36.17 -5.68
C GLY A 268 -37.15 36.42 -6.84
#